data_8b3ca7ccba1ae57ed7bd1937f8e3c59d
#
_entry.id   8b3ca7ccba1ae57ed7bd1937f8e3c59d
#
_cell.length_a   1.000
_cell.length_b   1.000
_cell.length_c   1.000
_cell.angle_alpha   90.00
_cell.angle_beta   90.00
_cell.angle_gamma   90.00
#
_symmetry.space_group_name_H-M   'P 1'
#
loop_
_entity.id
_entity.type
_entity.pdbx_description
1 polymer ?
#
loop_
_entity_poly.entity_id
_entity_poly.type
_entity_poly.pdbx_seq_one_letter_code
_entity_poly.pdbx_strand_id
1 'polypeptide(L)'
;MTRANYLFTSESVSEGHPDKVCDRISDEVVDLFFREAETQGFDPWAVRVACETLATTNRVVIAGEYRGPASVTPDLIESQARSAIRDIGYEQDGFHWDRAKVEILLHAQSADIAQGVDSGEKKEEGAGDQGIMFGYATDETPEYMPAPILYAHKILESLARARKNKANGGAKLGPDAKSQVTVRYENGKPVGVTQIVLSTQHLDESLDSAGVRAIVEPYIRESLPDGWISKDTVWHVNPTGKFVIGGPDGDCGLTGRKIIVDTYGGAAPHGGGA
;
A
#
# COMPACT_ATOMS: atom_id res chain seq x y z
N MET A 1 24.65 13.86 -18.26
CA MET A 1 24.90 12.70 -19.14
C MET A 1 23.88 11.65 -18.75
N THR A 2 22.98 11.28 -19.63
CA THR A 2 22.06 10.16 -19.43
C THR A 2 22.88 8.87 -19.40
N ARG A 3 22.75 8.06 -18.38
CA ARG A 3 23.41 6.73 -18.33
C ARG A 3 22.78 5.86 -19.42
N ALA A 4 23.54 5.42 -20.40
CA ALA A 4 23.03 4.61 -21.50
C ALA A 4 22.71 3.17 -21.04
N ASN A 5 23.56 2.59 -20.17
CA ASN A 5 23.41 1.24 -19.66
C ASN A 5 23.54 1.26 -18.13
N TYR A 6 22.55 0.71 -17.43
CA TYR A 6 22.50 0.67 -15.97
C TYR A 6 21.51 -0.38 -15.46
N LEU A 7 21.59 -0.67 -14.18
CA LEU A 7 20.57 -1.42 -13.44
C LEU A 7 19.76 -0.44 -12.61
N PHE A 8 18.45 -0.64 -12.56
CA PHE A 8 17.57 0.11 -11.69
C PHE A 8 16.63 -0.84 -10.95
N THR A 9 16.47 -0.60 -9.65
CA THR A 9 15.71 -1.46 -8.76
C THR A 9 14.61 -0.65 -8.10
N SER A 10 13.39 -1.19 -8.09
CA SER A 10 12.30 -0.69 -7.25
C SER A 10 11.65 -1.83 -6.50
N GLU A 11 10.99 -1.47 -5.41
CA GLU A 11 10.23 -2.40 -4.58
C GLU A 11 8.76 -2.01 -4.49
N SER A 12 7.93 -2.98 -4.16
CA SER A 12 6.52 -2.80 -3.83
C SER A 12 6.14 -3.66 -2.64
N VAL A 13 5.02 -3.31 -2.02
CA VAL A 13 4.42 -4.07 -0.91
C VAL A 13 2.95 -4.35 -1.20
N SER A 14 2.44 -5.47 -0.67
CA SER A 14 1.05 -5.88 -0.85
C SER A 14 0.10 -5.08 0.04
N GLU A 15 -1.20 -5.23 -0.23
CA GLU A 15 -2.28 -4.67 0.61
C GLU A 15 -2.21 -5.08 2.09
N GLY A 16 -1.61 -6.24 2.38
CA GLY A 16 -1.44 -6.75 3.73
C GLY A 16 -0.12 -6.36 4.41
N HIS A 17 0.77 -5.62 3.75
CA HIS A 17 1.93 -5.05 4.43
C HIS A 17 1.48 -4.15 5.59
N PRO A 18 2.12 -4.18 6.77
CA PRO A 18 1.68 -3.41 7.94
C PRO A 18 1.36 -1.94 7.66
N ASP A 19 2.27 -1.23 6.97
CA ASP A 19 2.05 0.17 6.62
C ASP A 19 0.88 0.35 5.64
N LYS A 20 0.71 -0.56 4.65
CA LYS A 20 -0.41 -0.47 3.69
C LYS A 20 -1.76 -0.86 4.31
N VAL A 21 -1.77 -1.69 5.35
CA VAL A 21 -2.97 -1.91 6.18
C VAL A 21 -3.39 -0.60 6.84
N CYS A 22 -2.43 0.17 7.37
CA CYS A 22 -2.70 1.47 7.97
C CYS A 22 -3.20 2.48 6.95
N ASP A 23 -2.53 2.59 5.79
CA ASP A 23 -2.96 3.45 4.68
C ASP A 23 -4.40 3.11 4.25
N ARG A 24 -4.70 1.81 4.06
CA ARG A 24 -6.05 1.37 3.67
C ARG A 24 -7.12 1.71 4.71
N ILE A 25 -6.82 1.60 6.01
CA ILE A 25 -7.75 1.98 7.06
C ILE A 25 -7.98 3.48 7.04
N SER A 26 -6.94 4.29 6.91
CA SER A 26 -7.04 5.75 6.83
C SER A 26 -7.85 6.20 5.62
N ASP A 27 -7.61 5.60 4.44
CA ASP A 27 -8.36 5.88 3.20
C ASP A 27 -9.86 5.58 3.38
N GLU A 28 -10.19 4.43 3.95
CA GLU A 28 -11.60 4.05 4.19
C GLU A 28 -12.31 4.99 5.17
N VAL A 29 -11.58 5.52 6.15
CA VAL A 29 -12.13 6.54 7.07
C VAL A 29 -12.36 7.86 6.35
N VAL A 30 -11.41 8.31 5.53
CA VAL A 30 -11.57 9.52 4.70
C VAL A 30 -12.77 9.36 3.76
N ASP A 31 -12.83 8.26 3.02
CA ASP A 31 -13.93 7.95 2.11
C ASP A 31 -15.29 7.88 2.83
N LEU A 32 -15.32 7.38 4.07
CA LEU A 32 -16.52 7.36 4.89
C LEU A 32 -17.07 8.77 5.12
N PHE A 33 -16.21 9.73 5.45
CA PHE A 33 -16.64 11.12 5.65
C PHE A 33 -17.26 11.72 4.38
N PHE A 34 -16.70 11.45 3.21
CA PHE A 34 -17.25 11.93 1.94
C PHE A 34 -18.57 11.23 1.57
N ARG A 35 -18.68 9.91 1.74
CA ARG A 35 -19.93 9.17 1.49
C ARG A 35 -21.05 9.65 2.40
N GLU A 36 -20.76 9.87 3.68
CA GLU A 36 -21.73 10.38 4.63
C GLU A 36 -22.12 11.84 4.33
N ALA A 37 -21.16 12.68 3.90
CA ALA A 37 -21.46 14.05 3.48
C ALA A 37 -22.47 14.08 2.33
N GLU A 38 -22.25 13.27 1.29
CA GLU A 38 -23.19 13.15 0.17
C GLU A 38 -24.56 12.67 0.64
N THR A 39 -24.62 11.64 1.49
CA THR A 39 -25.86 11.03 1.98
C THR A 39 -26.67 11.99 2.86
N GLN A 40 -26.01 12.80 3.68
CA GLN A 40 -26.64 13.73 4.63
C GLN A 40 -26.89 15.14 4.06
N GLY A 41 -26.50 15.39 2.81
CA GLY A 41 -26.57 16.73 2.21
C GLY A 41 -25.62 17.74 2.87
N PHE A 42 -24.55 17.27 3.48
CA PHE A 42 -23.45 18.10 3.94
C PHE A 42 -22.58 18.49 2.74
N ASP A 43 -22.10 19.74 2.68
CA ASP A 43 -21.24 20.16 1.58
C ASP A 43 -19.92 19.37 1.55
N PRO A 44 -19.66 18.54 0.53
CA PRO A 44 -18.42 17.77 0.43
C PRO A 44 -17.17 18.66 0.41
N TRP A 45 -17.23 19.87 -0.13
CA TRP A 45 -16.12 20.82 -0.13
C TRP A 45 -15.79 21.37 1.26
N ALA A 46 -16.73 21.25 2.20
CA ALA A 46 -16.49 21.63 3.60
C ALA A 46 -15.90 20.48 4.45
N VAL A 47 -15.81 19.26 3.90
CA VAL A 47 -15.19 18.11 4.59
C VAL A 47 -13.68 18.33 4.69
N ARG A 48 -13.13 18.11 5.88
CA ARG A 48 -11.66 18.07 6.14
C ARG A 48 -11.39 16.87 7.04
N VAL A 49 -10.49 16.01 6.62
CA VAL A 49 -10.10 14.83 7.39
C VAL A 49 -8.60 14.62 7.27
N ALA A 50 -7.91 14.66 8.39
CA ALA A 50 -6.54 14.18 8.54
C ALA A 50 -6.63 12.94 9.43
N CYS A 51 -6.37 11.76 8.85
CA CYS A 51 -6.55 10.48 9.51
C CYS A 51 -5.27 9.65 9.43
N GLU A 52 -4.64 9.45 10.58
CA GLU A 52 -3.45 8.65 10.73
C GLU A 52 -3.78 7.35 11.47
N THR A 53 -3.23 6.25 10.99
CA THR A 53 -3.43 4.93 11.57
C THR A 53 -2.11 4.29 11.96
N LEU A 54 -2.06 3.71 13.17
CA LEU A 54 -1.02 2.81 13.63
C LEU A 54 -1.64 1.44 13.86
N ALA A 55 -0.99 0.38 13.38
CA ALA A 55 -1.40 -0.99 13.63
C ALA A 55 -0.23 -1.84 14.14
N THR A 56 -0.49 -2.64 15.17
CA THR A 56 0.46 -3.60 15.75
C THR A 56 -0.32 -4.81 16.26
N THR A 57 0.33 -5.76 16.95
CA THR A 57 -0.29 -6.98 17.45
C THR A 57 -1.64 -6.71 18.11
N ASN A 58 -2.70 -7.22 17.51
CA ASN A 58 -4.10 -7.12 17.95
C ASN A 58 -4.58 -5.70 18.32
N ARG A 59 -3.97 -4.65 17.76
CA ARG A 59 -4.34 -3.27 18.06
C ARG A 59 -4.26 -2.39 16.81
N VAL A 60 -5.24 -1.49 16.70
CA VAL A 60 -5.29 -0.40 15.72
C VAL A 60 -5.59 0.89 16.48
N VAL A 61 -4.84 1.94 16.22
CA VAL A 61 -5.07 3.29 16.74
C VAL A 61 -5.29 4.21 15.56
N ILE A 62 -6.43 4.91 15.54
CA ILE A 62 -6.80 5.87 14.50
C ILE A 62 -6.87 7.25 15.16
N ALA A 63 -6.01 8.16 14.74
CA ALA A 63 -5.87 9.48 15.34
C ALA A 63 -5.89 10.58 14.27
N GLY A 64 -6.16 11.81 14.68
CA GLY A 64 -6.14 12.98 13.79
C GLY A 64 -7.31 13.92 14.02
N GLU A 65 -7.57 14.77 13.03
CA GLU A 65 -8.58 15.82 13.11
C GLU A 65 -9.57 15.73 11.96
N TYR A 66 -10.81 16.12 12.22
CA TYR A 66 -11.81 16.16 11.17
C TYR A 66 -12.78 17.34 11.31
N ARG A 67 -13.38 17.69 10.18
CA ARG A 67 -14.61 18.48 10.05
C ARG A 67 -15.49 17.76 9.02
N GLY A 68 -16.70 17.38 9.42
CA GLY A 68 -17.60 16.61 8.56
C GLY A 68 -18.96 16.37 9.21
N PRO A 69 -19.82 15.54 8.58
CA PRO A 69 -21.16 15.28 9.06
C PRO A 69 -21.14 14.55 10.41
N ALA A 70 -22.10 14.93 11.27
CA ALA A 70 -22.25 14.34 12.61
C ALA A 70 -22.68 12.86 12.60
N SER A 71 -23.12 12.34 11.45
CA SER A 71 -23.43 10.91 11.26
C SER A 71 -22.20 10.01 11.36
N VAL A 72 -20.99 10.53 11.12
CA VAL A 72 -19.75 9.76 11.25
C VAL A 72 -19.41 9.63 12.74
N THR A 73 -19.82 8.52 13.32
CA THR A 73 -19.60 8.20 14.73
C THR A 73 -18.36 7.31 14.91
N PRO A 74 -17.75 7.24 16.12
CA PRO A 74 -16.67 6.31 16.40
C PRO A 74 -17.01 4.85 16.06
N ASP A 75 -18.24 4.40 16.34
CA ASP A 75 -18.68 3.03 16.03
C ASP A 75 -18.69 2.76 14.52
N LEU A 76 -19.07 3.76 13.72
CA LEU A 76 -19.06 3.65 12.27
C LEU A 76 -17.63 3.60 11.72
N ILE A 77 -16.74 4.42 12.27
CA ILE A 77 -15.31 4.41 11.94
C ILE A 77 -14.69 3.04 12.29
N GLU A 78 -14.96 2.51 13.48
CA GLU A 78 -14.49 1.18 13.87
C GLU A 78 -15.00 0.09 12.93
N SER A 79 -16.28 0.13 12.58
CA SER A 79 -16.88 -0.83 11.62
C SER A 79 -16.19 -0.78 10.25
N GLN A 80 -15.87 0.43 9.76
CA GLN A 80 -15.19 0.61 8.49
C GLN A 80 -13.74 0.08 8.54
N ALA A 81 -13.01 0.36 9.62
CA ALA A 81 -11.67 -0.16 9.84
C ALA A 81 -11.65 -1.70 9.88
N ARG A 82 -12.60 -2.32 10.58
CA ARG A 82 -12.75 -3.79 10.62
C ARG A 82 -13.08 -4.38 9.25
N SER A 83 -13.91 -3.69 8.46
CA SER A 83 -14.21 -4.10 7.09
C SER A 83 -12.97 -4.10 6.21
N ALA A 84 -12.14 -3.05 6.29
CA ALA A 84 -10.86 -2.96 5.58
C ALA A 84 -9.92 -4.13 5.94
N ILE A 85 -9.74 -4.42 7.23
CA ILE A 85 -8.89 -5.52 7.70
C ILE A 85 -9.41 -6.88 7.21
N ARG A 86 -10.74 -7.08 7.21
CA ARG A 86 -11.39 -8.29 6.71
C ARG A 86 -11.19 -8.46 5.19
N ASP A 87 -11.34 -7.40 4.41
CA ASP A 87 -11.19 -7.40 2.97
C ASP A 87 -9.73 -7.69 2.55
N ILE A 88 -8.76 -7.21 3.33
CA ILE A 88 -7.35 -7.57 3.20
C ILE A 88 -7.15 -9.06 3.49
N GLY A 89 -7.91 -9.63 4.43
CA GLY A 89 -7.92 -11.07 4.74
C GLY A 89 -7.14 -11.44 6.00
N TYR A 90 -7.09 -10.57 7.01
CA TYR A 90 -6.45 -10.88 8.29
C TYR A 90 -7.39 -11.60 9.26
N GLU A 91 -7.08 -12.89 9.49
CA GLU A 91 -7.76 -13.80 10.43
C GLU A 91 -6.75 -14.59 11.30
N GLN A 92 -5.56 -14.04 11.52
CA GLN A 92 -4.53 -14.68 12.35
C GLN A 92 -4.65 -14.28 13.83
N ASP A 93 -4.08 -15.07 14.73
CA ASP A 93 -4.25 -14.86 16.19
C ASP A 93 -3.70 -13.51 16.66
N GLY A 94 -2.58 -13.06 16.12
CA GLY A 94 -1.97 -11.78 16.48
C GLY A 94 -2.52 -10.56 15.72
N PHE A 95 -3.37 -10.76 14.69
CA PHE A 95 -4.07 -9.68 14.02
C PHE A 95 -5.32 -10.19 13.29
N HIS A 96 -6.49 -9.82 13.79
CA HIS A 96 -7.77 -10.35 13.31
C HIS A 96 -8.82 -9.24 13.20
N TRP A 97 -9.54 -9.18 12.08
CA TRP A 97 -10.52 -8.14 11.80
C TRP A 97 -11.60 -7.98 12.88
N ASP A 98 -12.01 -9.06 13.55
CA ASP A 98 -13.05 -9.04 14.58
C ASP A 98 -12.49 -8.86 16.00
N ARG A 99 -11.25 -9.30 16.26
CA ARG A 99 -10.68 -9.36 17.62
C ARG A 99 -9.71 -8.24 17.95
N ALA A 100 -9.13 -7.57 16.94
CA ALA A 100 -8.22 -6.46 17.16
C ALA A 100 -8.92 -5.35 17.95
N LYS A 101 -8.25 -4.78 18.94
CA LYS A 101 -8.74 -3.61 19.65
C LYS A 101 -8.55 -2.38 18.76
N VAL A 102 -9.61 -1.67 18.47
CA VAL A 102 -9.59 -0.41 17.72
C VAL A 102 -9.77 0.75 18.69
N GLU A 103 -8.86 1.71 18.67
CA GLU A 103 -8.93 2.95 19.44
C GLU A 103 -9.14 4.13 18.49
N ILE A 104 -10.22 4.89 18.70
CA ILE A 104 -10.54 6.06 17.89
C ILE A 104 -10.19 7.32 18.69
N LEU A 105 -9.17 8.04 18.22
CA LEU A 105 -8.65 9.28 18.82
C LEU A 105 -8.81 10.47 17.85
N LEU A 106 -9.76 10.36 16.92
CA LEU A 106 -10.12 11.46 16.03
C LEU A 106 -10.92 12.51 16.80
N HIS A 107 -10.59 13.77 16.61
CA HIS A 107 -11.28 14.91 17.25
C HIS A 107 -11.60 16.03 16.25
N ALA A 108 -12.48 16.95 16.65
CA ALA A 108 -12.83 18.06 15.78
C ALA A 108 -11.61 18.99 15.53
N GLN A 109 -11.48 19.44 14.27
CA GLN A 109 -10.42 20.37 13.88
C GLN A 109 -10.44 21.64 14.73
N SER A 110 -9.26 22.12 15.14
CA SER A 110 -9.16 23.36 15.91
C SER A 110 -9.62 24.56 15.10
N ALA A 111 -10.23 25.56 15.80
CA ALA A 111 -10.68 26.81 15.18
C ALA A 111 -9.51 27.61 14.56
N ASP A 112 -8.30 27.51 15.10
CA ASP A 112 -7.13 28.22 14.62
C ASP A 112 -6.66 27.68 13.25
N ILE A 113 -6.68 26.37 13.05
CA ILE A 113 -6.38 25.71 11.77
C ILE A 113 -7.46 26.06 10.74
N ALA A 114 -8.75 25.98 11.13
CA ALA A 114 -9.87 26.32 10.25
C ALA A 114 -9.75 27.75 9.72
N GLN A 115 -9.34 28.72 10.56
CA GLN A 115 -9.14 30.10 10.16
C GLN A 115 -8.03 30.28 9.09
N GLY A 116 -7.04 29.39 9.08
CA GLY A 116 -5.96 29.35 8.08
C GLY A 116 -6.42 28.82 6.71
N VAL A 117 -7.32 27.85 6.70
CA VAL A 117 -7.74 27.08 5.51
C VAL A 117 -8.98 27.68 4.84
N ASP A 118 -9.97 28.13 5.62
CA ASP A 118 -11.27 28.54 5.08
C ASP A 118 -11.18 29.80 4.20
N SER A 119 -11.91 29.78 3.08
CA SER A 119 -12.12 30.95 2.22
C SER A 119 -13.03 31.98 2.91
N GLY A 120 -12.81 33.26 2.62
CA GLY A 120 -13.63 34.38 3.10
C GLY A 120 -13.81 35.44 2.02
N GLU A 121 -14.63 36.45 2.27
CA GLU A 121 -14.92 37.55 1.29
C GLU A 121 -13.68 38.19 0.64
N LYS A 122 -12.49 38.08 1.27
CA LYS A 122 -11.20 38.63 0.81
C LYS A 122 -10.04 37.64 0.83
N LYS A 123 -10.31 36.35 0.98
CA LYS A 123 -9.29 35.32 1.13
C LYS A 123 -9.65 34.08 0.32
N GLU A 124 -8.76 33.69 -0.57
CA GLU A 124 -8.84 32.37 -1.24
C GLU A 124 -8.59 31.24 -0.25
N GLU A 125 -9.09 30.05 -0.57
CA GLU A 125 -8.86 28.84 0.22
C GLU A 125 -7.37 28.56 0.36
N GLY A 126 -6.91 28.29 1.58
CA GLY A 126 -5.52 27.97 1.88
C GLY A 126 -5.25 26.46 1.85
N ALA A 127 -3.99 26.08 1.66
CA ALA A 127 -3.59 24.67 1.61
C ALA A 127 -3.49 23.98 2.98
N GLY A 128 -3.55 24.72 4.07
CA GLY A 128 -3.42 24.14 5.44
C GLY A 128 -1.98 23.85 5.86
N ASP A 129 -1.11 23.42 4.94
CA ASP A 129 0.31 23.17 5.20
C ASP A 129 1.14 23.43 3.93
N GLN A 130 2.46 23.40 4.07
CA GLN A 130 3.41 23.41 2.97
C GLN A 130 3.37 22.11 2.19
N GLY A 131 3.64 22.17 0.89
CA GLY A 131 3.70 20.98 0.04
C GLY A 131 4.61 21.18 -1.16
N ILE A 132 5.20 20.08 -1.62
CA ILE A 132 5.90 19.98 -2.90
C ILE A 132 5.45 18.72 -3.61
N MET A 133 5.00 18.83 -4.85
CA MET A 133 4.48 17.74 -5.66
C MET A 133 5.41 17.44 -6.82
N PHE A 134 5.61 16.16 -7.12
CA PHE A 134 6.37 15.68 -8.26
C PHE A 134 5.47 14.85 -9.16
N GLY A 135 5.40 15.22 -10.44
CA GLY A 135 4.77 14.42 -11.47
C GLY A 135 5.84 13.81 -12.38
N TYR A 136 5.72 12.53 -12.72
CA TYR A 136 6.63 11.82 -13.60
C TYR A 136 5.88 10.86 -14.52
N ALA A 137 6.28 10.80 -15.79
CA ALA A 137 5.79 9.83 -16.74
C ALA A 137 6.92 9.39 -17.68
N THR A 138 6.87 8.16 -18.13
CA THR A 138 7.83 7.58 -19.08
C THR A 138 7.11 6.65 -20.04
N ASP A 139 7.62 6.46 -21.25
CA ASP A 139 7.10 5.56 -22.27
C ASP A 139 7.64 4.12 -22.16
N GLU A 140 8.23 3.78 -21.00
CA GLU A 140 8.78 2.44 -20.74
C GLU A 140 7.72 1.34 -20.70
N THR A 141 6.51 1.70 -20.32
CA THR A 141 5.37 0.79 -20.15
C THR A 141 4.09 1.43 -20.66
N PRO A 142 3.08 0.63 -21.05
CA PRO A 142 1.78 1.16 -21.49
C PRO A 142 1.07 2.04 -20.48
N GLU A 143 1.37 1.84 -19.18
CA GLU A 143 0.84 2.62 -18.06
C GLU A 143 1.58 3.94 -17.84
N TYR A 144 2.59 4.26 -18.64
CA TYR A 144 3.46 5.42 -18.51
C TYR A 144 4.22 5.48 -17.17
N MET A 145 4.43 4.34 -16.53
CA MET A 145 5.12 4.18 -15.27
C MET A 145 6.54 3.59 -15.47
N PRO A 146 7.48 3.88 -14.57
CA PRO A 146 8.80 3.23 -14.58
C PRO A 146 8.68 1.71 -14.46
N ALA A 147 9.36 0.98 -15.32
CA ALA A 147 9.25 -0.47 -15.42
C ALA A 147 9.52 -1.20 -14.08
N PRO A 148 10.57 -0.88 -13.28
CA PRO A 148 10.86 -1.62 -12.06
C PRO A 148 9.71 -1.57 -11.04
N ILE A 149 9.14 -0.37 -10.78
CA ILE A 149 8.04 -0.24 -9.80
C ILE A 149 6.75 -0.86 -10.33
N LEU A 150 6.44 -0.67 -11.61
CA LEU A 150 5.24 -1.23 -12.20
C LEU A 150 5.22 -2.76 -12.11
N TYR A 151 6.32 -3.42 -12.46
CA TYR A 151 6.37 -4.88 -12.41
C TYR A 151 6.45 -5.42 -10.98
N ALA A 152 7.05 -4.67 -10.05
CA ALA A 152 6.95 -5.00 -8.63
C ALA A 152 5.49 -4.97 -8.15
N HIS A 153 4.69 -3.97 -8.57
CA HIS A 153 3.24 -3.92 -8.30
C HIS A 153 2.48 -5.09 -8.93
N LYS A 154 2.66 -5.33 -10.24
CA LYS A 154 1.96 -6.38 -10.97
C LYS A 154 2.16 -7.77 -10.37
N ILE A 155 3.36 -8.08 -9.89
CA ILE A 155 3.64 -9.33 -9.18
C ILE A 155 2.75 -9.47 -7.95
N LEU A 156 2.71 -8.45 -7.09
CA LEU A 156 1.92 -8.50 -5.85
C LEU A 156 0.42 -8.48 -6.10
N GLU A 157 -0.03 -7.74 -7.09
CA GLU A 157 -1.43 -7.73 -7.52
C GLU A 157 -1.87 -9.12 -8.01
N SER A 158 -1.04 -9.80 -8.82
CA SER A 158 -1.29 -11.16 -9.29
C SER A 158 -1.39 -12.16 -8.13
N LEU A 159 -0.48 -12.07 -7.15
CA LEU A 159 -0.51 -12.89 -5.94
C LEU A 159 -1.74 -12.61 -5.06
N ALA A 160 -2.12 -11.35 -4.89
CA ALA A 160 -3.31 -10.97 -4.12
C ALA A 160 -4.58 -11.53 -4.76
N ARG A 161 -4.72 -11.43 -6.11
CA ARG A 161 -5.82 -12.06 -6.84
C ARG A 161 -5.83 -13.59 -6.68
N ALA A 162 -4.67 -14.24 -6.79
CA ALA A 162 -4.56 -15.68 -6.60
C ALA A 162 -4.98 -16.10 -5.18
N ARG A 163 -4.55 -15.36 -4.17
CA ARG A 163 -4.92 -15.58 -2.76
C ARG A 163 -6.42 -15.45 -2.53
N LYS A 164 -7.01 -14.31 -2.94
CA LYS A 164 -8.44 -14.03 -2.76
C LYS A 164 -9.33 -15.04 -3.51
N ASN A 165 -8.92 -15.46 -4.70
CA ASN A 165 -9.62 -16.45 -5.51
C ASN A 165 -9.27 -17.91 -5.14
N LYS A 166 -8.33 -18.12 -4.20
CA LYS A 166 -7.83 -19.43 -3.80
C LYS A 166 -7.32 -20.28 -4.97
N ALA A 167 -6.80 -19.64 -6.01
CA ALA A 167 -6.37 -20.26 -7.26
C ALA A 167 -4.95 -20.84 -7.15
N ASN A 168 -4.70 -22.01 -7.74
CA ASN A 168 -3.37 -22.58 -8.00
C ASN A 168 -2.35 -22.43 -6.85
N GLY A 169 -2.72 -22.80 -5.63
CA GLY A 169 -1.89 -22.68 -4.45
C GLY A 169 -2.00 -21.33 -3.72
N GLY A 170 -2.71 -20.34 -4.27
CA GLY A 170 -2.92 -19.04 -3.65
C GLY A 170 -3.58 -19.11 -2.26
N ALA A 171 -4.42 -20.11 -2.01
CA ALA A 171 -5.00 -20.37 -0.69
C ALA A 171 -3.96 -20.61 0.43
N LYS A 172 -2.71 -20.94 0.09
CA LYS A 172 -1.62 -21.13 1.04
C LYS A 172 -0.85 -19.84 1.35
N LEU A 173 -1.13 -18.74 0.65
CA LEU A 173 -0.48 -17.45 0.83
C LEU A 173 -1.26 -16.61 1.84
N GLY A 174 -0.52 -15.84 2.67
CA GLY A 174 -1.08 -14.80 3.53
C GLY A 174 -1.13 -13.45 2.82
N PRO A 175 -1.72 -12.43 3.47
CA PRO A 175 -1.89 -11.11 2.85
C PRO A 175 -0.61 -10.27 2.77
N ASP A 176 0.38 -10.52 3.62
CA ASP A 176 1.63 -9.73 3.66
C ASP A 176 2.65 -10.24 2.64
N ALA A 177 3.12 -9.34 1.79
CA ALA A 177 4.18 -9.63 0.83
C ALA A 177 4.94 -8.38 0.41
N LYS A 178 6.20 -8.58 0.00
CA LYS A 178 7.08 -7.56 -0.58
C LYS A 178 7.70 -8.12 -1.85
N SER A 179 7.76 -7.31 -2.91
CA SER A 179 8.46 -7.64 -4.15
C SER A 179 9.50 -6.58 -4.47
N GLN A 180 10.60 -6.99 -5.07
CA GLN A 180 11.62 -6.10 -5.60
C GLN A 180 12.05 -6.63 -6.97
N VAL A 181 12.11 -5.73 -7.96
CA VAL A 181 12.52 -6.06 -9.32
C VAL A 181 13.70 -5.19 -9.74
N THR A 182 14.78 -5.82 -10.19
CA THR A 182 15.92 -5.14 -10.76
C THR A 182 15.90 -5.30 -12.29
N VAL A 183 15.73 -4.18 -12.98
CA VAL A 183 15.66 -4.10 -14.43
C VAL A 183 16.97 -3.63 -15.01
N ARG A 184 17.41 -4.28 -16.07
CA ARG A 184 18.56 -3.87 -16.89
C ARG A 184 18.07 -2.94 -17.99
N TYR A 185 18.78 -1.81 -18.09
CA TYR A 185 18.57 -0.80 -19.14
C TYR A 185 19.73 -0.81 -20.13
N GLU A 186 19.40 -0.78 -21.41
CA GLU A 186 20.36 -0.62 -22.52
C GLU A 186 19.90 0.55 -23.39
N ASN A 187 20.81 1.49 -23.64
CA ASN A 187 20.50 2.72 -24.37
C ASN A 187 19.27 3.48 -23.77
N GLY A 188 19.14 3.46 -22.46
CA GLY A 188 18.06 4.11 -21.73
C GLY A 188 16.71 3.40 -21.78
N LYS A 189 16.62 2.19 -22.35
CA LYS A 189 15.40 1.39 -22.42
C LYS A 189 15.48 0.15 -21.55
N PRO A 190 14.40 -0.25 -20.87
CA PRO A 190 14.35 -1.49 -20.11
C PRO A 190 14.35 -2.69 -21.06
N VAL A 191 15.22 -3.67 -20.81
CA VAL A 191 15.42 -4.83 -21.72
C VAL A 191 15.29 -6.19 -21.05
N GLY A 192 15.20 -6.25 -19.72
CA GLY A 192 15.06 -7.50 -19.02
C GLY A 192 15.28 -7.38 -17.53
N VAL A 193 14.95 -8.43 -16.81
CA VAL A 193 15.06 -8.51 -15.34
C VAL A 193 16.28 -9.34 -14.96
N THR A 194 17.15 -8.74 -14.14
CA THR A 194 18.36 -9.41 -13.64
C THR A 194 18.15 -10.04 -12.26
N GLN A 195 17.25 -9.49 -11.45
CA GLN A 195 16.99 -10.00 -10.10
C GLN A 195 15.54 -9.78 -9.71
N ILE A 196 14.96 -10.79 -9.04
CA ILE A 196 13.64 -10.75 -8.42
C ILE A 196 13.80 -11.18 -6.97
N VAL A 197 13.34 -10.33 -6.06
CA VAL A 197 13.19 -10.67 -4.64
C VAL A 197 11.72 -10.67 -4.31
N LEU A 198 11.23 -11.75 -3.73
CA LEU A 198 9.86 -11.85 -3.21
C LEU A 198 9.91 -12.41 -1.79
N SER A 199 9.33 -11.69 -0.85
CA SER A 199 9.01 -12.21 0.48
C SER A 199 7.49 -12.21 0.61
N THR A 200 6.88 -13.38 0.83
CA THR A 200 5.43 -13.53 0.95
C THR A 200 5.08 -14.40 2.13
N GLN A 201 4.10 -13.95 2.90
CA GLN A 201 3.53 -14.72 3.99
C GLN A 201 2.88 -15.98 3.45
N HIS A 202 3.06 -17.10 4.16
CA HIS A 202 2.40 -18.37 3.87
C HIS A 202 1.75 -18.95 5.12
N LEU A 203 0.59 -19.58 4.95
CA LEU A 203 -0.24 -20.12 6.03
C LEU A 203 0.10 -21.57 6.37
N ASP A 204 0.84 -22.25 5.50
CA ASP A 204 1.29 -23.64 5.65
C ASP A 204 2.73 -23.63 6.19
N GLU A 205 2.89 -23.96 7.47
CA GLU A 205 4.19 -23.96 8.15
C GLU A 205 5.17 -25.00 7.61
N SER A 206 4.69 -25.98 6.85
CA SER A 206 5.53 -27.02 6.23
C SER A 206 6.27 -26.54 4.98
N LEU A 207 5.87 -25.38 4.41
CA LEU A 207 6.51 -24.81 3.24
C LEU A 207 7.87 -24.23 3.59
N ASP A 208 8.86 -24.61 2.81
CA ASP A 208 10.17 -23.96 2.73
C ASP A 208 10.22 -22.96 1.56
N SER A 209 11.35 -22.27 1.38
CA SER A 209 11.53 -21.32 0.28
C SER A 209 11.31 -21.95 -1.11
N ALA A 210 11.66 -23.22 -1.30
CA ALA A 210 11.46 -23.91 -2.57
C ALA A 210 9.96 -24.19 -2.82
N GLY A 211 9.24 -24.61 -1.78
CA GLY A 211 7.79 -24.81 -1.84
C GLY A 211 7.01 -23.53 -2.10
N VAL A 212 7.39 -22.44 -1.43
CA VAL A 212 6.82 -21.10 -1.72
C VAL A 212 7.14 -20.67 -3.15
N ARG A 213 8.39 -20.87 -3.60
CA ARG A 213 8.78 -20.54 -4.98
C ARG A 213 7.95 -21.28 -6.01
N ALA A 214 7.71 -22.56 -5.81
CA ALA A 214 6.89 -23.36 -6.73
C ALA A 214 5.46 -22.82 -6.90
N ILE A 215 4.90 -22.19 -5.84
CA ILE A 215 3.59 -21.57 -5.88
C ILE A 215 3.65 -20.22 -6.63
N VAL A 216 4.64 -19.37 -6.33
CA VAL A 216 4.65 -17.96 -6.78
C VAL A 216 5.28 -17.75 -8.14
N GLU A 217 6.21 -18.61 -8.59
CA GLU A 217 6.95 -18.44 -9.83
C GLU A 217 6.05 -18.32 -11.08
N PRO A 218 4.97 -19.10 -11.27
CA PRO A 218 4.05 -18.93 -12.40
C PRO A 218 3.44 -17.53 -12.46
N TYR A 219 3.01 -16.99 -11.32
CA TYR A 219 2.42 -15.66 -11.22
C TYR A 219 3.42 -14.54 -11.53
N ILE A 220 4.68 -14.71 -11.08
CA ILE A 220 5.75 -13.74 -11.38
C ILE A 220 6.05 -13.74 -12.88
N ARG A 221 6.13 -14.92 -13.50
CA ARG A 221 6.40 -15.04 -14.94
C ARG A 221 5.29 -14.42 -15.79
N GLU A 222 4.04 -14.61 -15.40
CA GLU A 222 2.88 -14.02 -16.07
C GLU A 222 2.84 -12.48 -15.93
N SER A 223 3.40 -11.94 -14.85
CA SER A 223 3.40 -10.50 -14.55
C SER A 223 4.46 -9.72 -15.32
N LEU A 224 5.45 -10.37 -15.92
CA LEU A 224 6.58 -9.76 -16.61
C LEU A 224 6.47 -9.96 -18.12
N PRO A 225 7.02 -9.05 -18.95
CA PRO A 225 7.04 -9.23 -20.39
C PRO A 225 7.77 -10.51 -20.82
N ASP A 226 7.31 -11.10 -21.92
CA ASP A 226 7.92 -12.28 -22.49
C ASP A 226 9.40 -12.04 -22.79
N GLY A 227 10.25 -13.00 -22.41
CA GLY A 227 11.69 -12.94 -22.62
C GLY A 227 12.49 -12.08 -21.63
N TRP A 228 11.83 -11.36 -20.70
CA TRP A 228 12.54 -10.54 -19.70
C TRP A 228 13.20 -11.37 -18.60
N ILE A 229 12.64 -12.53 -18.26
CA ILE A 229 13.24 -13.50 -17.37
C ILE A 229 14.12 -14.43 -18.19
N SER A 230 15.42 -14.43 -17.93
CA SER A 230 16.41 -15.30 -18.55
C SER A 230 16.90 -16.39 -17.60
N LYS A 231 17.75 -17.29 -18.11
CA LYS A 231 18.44 -18.29 -17.29
C LYS A 231 19.39 -17.68 -16.24
N ASP A 232 19.83 -16.44 -16.49
CA ASP A 232 20.77 -15.72 -15.64
C ASP A 232 20.06 -14.83 -14.62
N THR A 233 18.71 -14.76 -14.65
CA THR A 233 17.92 -14.02 -13.67
C THR A 233 18.05 -14.66 -12.30
N VAL A 234 18.47 -13.87 -11.31
CA VAL A 234 18.66 -14.31 -9.92
C VAL A 234 17.32 -14.21 -9.17
N TRP A 235 17.00 -15.27 -8.44
CA TRP A 235 15.74 -15.36 -7.69
C TRP A 235 16.00 -15.48 -6.20
N HIS A 236 15.32 -14.65 -5.41
CA HIS A 236 15.27 -14.74 -3.96
C HIS A 236 13.80 -14.80 -3.53
N VAL A 237 13.31 -15.99 -3.20
CA VAL A 237 11.94 -16.19 -2.68
C VAL A 237 12.04 -16.64 -1.24
N ASN A 238 11.45 -15.85 -0.32
CA ASN A 238 11.55 -16.06 1.12
C ASN A 238 12.98 -16.41 1.56
N PRO A 239 13.98 -15.55 1.29
CA PRO A 239 15.40 -15.88 1.49
C PRO A 239 15.75 -16.15 2.95
N THR A 240 14.96 -15.66 3.89
CA THR A 240 15.12 -15.90 5.33
C THR A 240 14.45 -17.20 5.81
N GLY A 241 13.77 -17.92 4.90
CA GLY A 241 13.04 -19.15 5.21
C GLY A 241 11.56 -18.91 5.48
N LYS A 242 11.07 -19.30 6.65
CA LYS A 242 9.65 -19.20 7.01
C LYS A 242 9.18 -17.76 7.15
N PHE A 243 8.00 -17.47 6.61
CA PHE A 243 7.29 -16.22 6.80
C PHE A 243 5.80 -16.54 7.08
N VAL A 244 5.51 -17.00 8.29
CA VAL A 244 4.16 -17.42 8.73
C VAL A 244 3.45 -16.28 9.44
N ILE A 245 4.12 -15.60 10.37
CA ILE A 245 3.59 -14.40 11.04
C ILE A 245 3.88 -13.19 10.16
N GLY A 246 2.83 -12.53 9.69
CA GLY A 246 2.93 -11.34 8.83
C GLY A 246 1.98 -10.24 9.27
N GLY A 247 2.04 -9.13 8.55
CA GLY A 247 1.24 -7.95 8.83
C GLY A 247 1.55 -7.30 10.17
N PRO A 248 0.59 -6.57 10.75
CA PRO A 248 0.78 -5.83 11.99
C PRO A 248 1.19 -6.67 13.22
N ASP A 249 1.04 -7.99 13.16
CA ASP A 249 1.55 -8.90 14.20
C ASP A 249 3.06 -9.12 14.08
N GLY A 250 3.58 -9.14 12.85
CA GLY A 250 5.01 -9.32 12.59
C GLY A 250 5.82 -8.02 12.74
N ASP A 251 5.25 -6.90 12.32
CA ASP A 251 5.88 -5.58 12.34
C ASP A 251 4.84 -4.48 12.49
N CYS A 252 5.19 -3.40 13.18
CA CYS A 252 4.29 -2.26 13.38
C CYS A 252 4.12 -1.47 12.08
N GLY A 253 2.86 -1.20 11.71
CA GLY A 253 2.49 -0.36 10.57
C GLY A 253 2.12 1.06 10.97
N LEU A 254 2.34 1.99 10.07
CA LEU A 254 1.96 3.40 10.21
C LEU A 254 1.64 4.00 8.84
N THR A 255 0.61 4.84 8.77
CA THR A 255 0.25 5.62 7.58
C THR A 255 1.45 6.44 7.05
N GLY A 256 1.54 6.57 5.72
CA GLY A 256 2.52 7.45 5.08
C GLY A 256 3.96 6.95 5.08
N ARG A 257 4.21 5.66 5.37
CA ARG A 257 5.55 5.08 5.36
C ARG A 257 5.92 4.32 4.07
N LYS A 258 5.05 4.33 3.06
CA LYS A 258 5.28 3.68 1.74
C LYS A 258 5.18 4.65 0.56
N ILE A 259 5.45 5.93 0.80
CA ILE A 259 5.28 7.03 -0.16
C ILE A 259 6.09 6.85 -1.47
N ILE A 260 7.23 6.16 -1.45
CA ILE A 260 8.00 5.87 -2.67
C ILE A 260 7.36 4.73 -3.46
N VAL A 261 6.78 3.73 -2.77
CA VAL A 261 5.98 2.66 -3.39
C VAL A 261 4.72 3.24 -4.04
N ASP A 262 4.09 4.21 -3.39
CA ASP A 262 2.85 4.84 -3.83
C ASP A 262 3.05 5.82 -5.00
N THR A 263 4.29 6.14 -5.35
CA THR A 263 4.63 7.08 -6.40
C THR A 263 5.44 6.42 -7.53
N TYR A 264 6.70 6.77 -7.71
CA TYR A 264 7.47 6.39 -8.90
C TYR A 264 8.65 5.45 -8.62
N GLY A 265 8.71 4.84 -7.42
CA GLY A 265 9.72 3.82 -7.08
C GLY A 265 11.17 4.34 -7.10
N GLY A 266 11.38 5.64 -6.86
CA GLY A 266 12.70 6.27 -6.90
C GLY A 266 13.13 6.78 -8.29
N ALA A 267 12.30 6.63 -9.33
CA ALA A 267 12.59 7.19 -10.66
C ALA A 267 12.44 8.71 -10.70
N ALA A 268 11.64 9.27 -9.82
CA ALA A 268 11.49 10.71 -9.63
C ALA A 268 11.78 11.10 -8.17
N PRO A 269 12.12 12.37 -7.89
CA PRO A 269 12.16 12.90 -6.54
C PRO A 269 10.81 12.77 -5.82
N HIS A 270 10.82 12.82 -4.50
CA HIS A 270 9.63 12.87 -3.65
C HIS A 270 9.81 13.98 -2.59
N GLY A 271 8.73 14.73 -2.33
CA GLY A 271 8.76 15.82 -1.34
C GLY A 271 8.75 15.38 0.11
N GLY A 272 8.37 14.13 0.39
CA GLY A 272 8.26 13.56 1.73
C GLY A 272 6.95 13.91 2.46
N GLY A 273 6.12 14.75 1.89
CA GLY A 273 4.78 15.08 2.39
C GLY A 273 3.69 14.17 1.83
N ALA A 274 2.52 14.29 2.39
CA ALA A 274 1.31 13.62 1.91
C ALA A 274 0.82 14.23 0.59
#